data_c38944e1d3c47d5da2c367f010c303a6
#
_entry.id   c38944e1d3c47d5da2c367f010c303a6
#
_cell.length_a   1.000
_cell.length_b   1.000
_cell.length_c   1.000
_cell.angle_alpha   90.00
_cell.angle_beta   90.00
_cell.angle_gamma   90.00
#
_symmetry.space_group_name_H-M   'P 1'
#
loop_
_entity.id
_entity.type
_entity.pdbx_description
1 polymer ?
#
loop_
_entity_poly.entity_id
_entity_poly.type
_entity_poly.pdbx_seq_one_letter_code
_entity_poly.pdbx_strand_id
1 'polypeptide(L)'
;AALVVPVVVVPSAVQPIFVQAPLPPRSRGNRGVGALIGLLAAASFAALYLGAYLGFGLITGDITTATLGAAAQGALTSAWLWVTTAVFYIALLIFVAIANRARWGYYVIFGLLVGLASYGGHLLGQLFQAPFWSLTASQGVALMESQLVAPLAFVAFVIGRELTIWFGAWIAMHGRRATEYNREALLEYERTLEAGPTLTRV
;
A
#
# COMPACT_ATOMS: atom_id res chain seq x y z
N ALA A 1 14.35 77.01 52.63
CA ALA A 1 14.68 76.59 51.26
C ALA A 1 14.43 75.10 51.18
N ALA A 2 13.36 74.68 50.45
CA ALA A 2 13.04 73.26 50.17
C ALA A 2 13.82 72.83 48.95
N LEU A 3 14.67 71.84 49.12
CA LEU A 3 15.41 71.16 48.00
C LEU A 3 14.42 70.32 47.16
N VAL A 4 14.09 70.81 45.97
CA VAL A 4 13.33 70.05 44.99
C VAL A 4 14.31 69.08 44.30
N VAL A 5 14.21 67.81 44.63
CA VAL A 5 14.99 66.74 43.97
C VAL A 5 14.29 66.45 42.62
N PRO A 6 14.97 66.56 41.49
CA PRO A 6 14.36 66.22 40.19
C PRO A 6 14.09 64.69 40.12
N VAL A 7 12.85 64.29 39.93
CA VAL A 7 12.49 62.89 39.63
C VAL A 7 12.94 62.56 38.21
N VAL A 8 13.98 61.76 38.08
CA VAL A 8 14.39 61.22 36.80
C VAL A 8 13.43 60.13 36.39
N VAL A 9 12.53 60.47 35.45
CA VAL A 9 11.66 59.45 34.81
C VAL A 9 12.53 58.62 33.87
N VAL A 10 12.87 57.42 34.36
CA VAL A 10 13.55 56.41 33.49
C VAL A 10 12.49 55.88 32.53
N PRO A 11 12.70 56.00 31.21
CA PRO A 11 11.77 55.40 30.25
C PRO A 11 11.70 53.89 30.49
N SER A 12 10.49 53.38 30.69
CA SER A 12 10.26 51.89 30.76
C SER A 12 10.80 51.27 29.49
N ALA A 13 11.82 50.47 29.61
CA ALA A 13 12.34 49.70 28.49
C ALA A 13 11.21 48.82 27.91
N VAL A 14 10.85 49.04 26.65
CA VAL A 14 9.88 48.23 25.94
C VAL A 14 10.42 46.79 25.91
N GLN A 15 9.82 45.92 26.70
CA GLN A 15 10.21 44.50 26.71
C GLN A 15 9.86 43.88 25.35
N PRO A 16 10.82 43.23 24.67
CA PRO A 16 10.55 42.58 23.40
C PRO A 16 9.56 41.43 23.64
N ILE A 17 8.41 41.47 22.99
CA ILE A 17 7.42 40.37 23.01
C ILE A 17 7.89 39.34 22.01
N PHE A 18 8.39 38.20 22.52
CA PHE A 18 8.74 37.04 21.71
C PHE A 18 7.45 36.30 21.33
N VAL A 19 7.01 36.43 20.09
CA VAL A 19 5.89 35.65 19.54
C VAL A 19 6.48 34.43 18.85
N GLN A 20 6.07 33.26 19.32
CA GLN A 20 6.50 32.00 18.71
C GLN A 20 5.86 31.86 17.32
N ALA A 21 6.68 31.61 16.31
CA ALA A 21 6.18 31.36 14.96
C ALA A 21 5.30 30.10 14.92
N PRO A 22 4.23 30.09 14.14
CA PRO A 22 3.37 28.90 13.99
C PRO A 22 4.18 27.72 13.46
N LEU A 23 3.86 26.53 13.94
CA LEU A 23 4.54 25.30 13.51
C LEU A 23 4.09 24.93 12.09
N PRO A 24 5.01 24.49 11.22
CA PRO A 24 4.67 24.06 9.87
C PRO A 24 3.72 22.85 9.90
N PRO A 25 2.75 22.76 8.98
CA PRO A 25 1.79 21.68 8.94
C PRO A 25 2.48 20.34 8.64
N ARG A 26 2.05 19.28 9.33
CA ARG A 26 2.55 17.92 9.08
C ARG A 26 1.94 17.38 7.80
N SER A 27 2.77 16.96 6.85
CA SER A 27 2.30 16.37 5.59
C SER A 27 1.64 15.01 5.82
N ARG A 28 0.44 14.80 5.28
CA ARG A 28 -0.25 13.52 5.27
C ARG A 28 0.25 12.64 4.13
N GLY A 29 0.65 11.39 4.46
CA GLY A 29 0.99 10.37 3.48
C GLY A 29 -0.22 9.51 3.10
N ASN A 30 -0.06 8.67 2.07
CA ASN A 30 -1.09 7.74 1.61
C ASN A 30 -0.71 6.26 1.85
N ARG A 31 0.45 5.99 2.45
CA ARG A 31 0.98 4.63 2.61
C ARG A 31 0.08 3.73 3.47
N GLY A 32 -0.43 4.24 4.60
CA GLY A 32 -1.29 3.47 5.49
C GLY A 32 -2.62 3.10 4.84
N VAL A 33 -3.29 4.07 4.19
CA VAL A 33 -4.53 3.82 3.45
C VAL A 33 -4.28 2.86 2.28
N GLY A 34 -3.17 3.04 1.57
CA GLY A 34 -2.77 2.15 0.50
C GLY A 34 -2.53 0.71 0.97
N ALA A 35 -1.95 0.51 2.16
CA ALA A 35 -1.77 -0.81 2.74
C ALA A 35 -3.11 -1.49 3.09
N LEU A 36 -4.07 -0.74 3.67
CA LEU A 36 -5.40 -1.26 3.98
C LEU A 36 -6.19 -1.63 2.72
N ILE A 37 -6.17 -0.77 1.70
CA ILE A 37 -6.79 -1.08 0.40
C ILE A 37 -6.09 -2.28 -0.24
N GLY A 38 -4.77 -2.38 -0.11
CA GLY A 38 -3.99 -3.52 -0.57
C GLY A 38 -4.38 -4.83 0.12
N LEU A 39 -4.75 -4.80 1.40
CA LEU A 39 -5.25 -5.98 2.11
C LEU A 39 -6.59 -6.48 1.51
N LEU A 40 -7.48 -5.56 1.16
CA LEU A 40 -8.72 -5.92 0.44
C LEU A 40 -8.41 -6.49 -0.95
N ALA A 41 -7.41 -5.93 -1.65
CA ALA A 41 -6.94 -6.48 -2.92
C ALA A 41 -6.39 -7.90 -2.75
N ALA A 42 -5.65 -8.18 -1.67
CA ALA A 42 -5.13 -9.51 -1.37
C ALA A 42 -6.25 -10.52 -1.07
N ALA A 43 -7.28 -10.13 -0.32
CA ALA A 43 -8.46 -10.97 -0.10
C ALA A 43 -9.20 -11.26 -1.42
N SER A 44 -9.33 -10.25 -2.30
CA SER A 44 -9.91 -10.42 -3.64
C SER A 44 -9.05 -11.32 -4.51
N PHE A 45 -7.71 -11.20 -4.42
CA PHE A 45 -6.78 -12.08 -5.12
C PHE A 45 -6.99 -13.54 -4.70
N ALA A 46 -6.98 -13.82 -3.40
CA ALA A 46 -7.18 -15.18 -2.89
C ALA A 46 -8.51 -15.78 -3.36
N ALA A 47 -9.59 -15.00 -3.32
CA ALA A 47 -10.92 -15.46 -3.75
C ALA A 47 -10.96 -15.75 -5.26
N LEU A 48 -10.45 -14.86 -6.10
CA LEU A 48 -10.44 -15.03 -7.57
C LEU A 48 -9.50 -16.15 -7.98
N TYR A 49 -8.35 -16.26 -7.34
CA TYR A 49 -7.37 -17.29 -7.64
C TYR A 49 -7.85 -18.68 -7.22
N LEU A 50 -8.50 -18.81 -6.07
CA LEU A 50 -9.22 -20.02 -5.66
C LEU A 50 -10.34 -20.35 -6.64
N GLY A 51 -11.14 -19.35 -7.02
CA GLY A 51 -12.21 -19.52 -8.00
C GLY A 51 -11.71 -20.03 -9.35
N ALA A 52 -10.56 -19.52 -9.82
CA ALA A 52 -9.94 -20.01 -11.04
C ALA A 52 -9.45 -21.46 -10.91
N TYR A 53 -8.83 -21.82 -9.79
CA TYR A 53 -8.42 -23.19 -9.51
C TYR A 53 -9.59 -24.16 -9.56
N LEU A 54 -10.68 -23.82 -8.85
CA LEU A 54 -11.90 -24.65 -8.84
C LEU A 54 -12.56 -24.70 -10.22
N GLY A 55 -12.59 -23.57 -10.93
CA GLY A 55 -13.16 -23.47 -12.29
C GLY A 55 -12.39 -24.33 -13.29
N PHE A 56 -11.06 -24.28 -13.28
CA PHE A 56 -10.24 -25.17 -14.13
C PHE A 56 -10.48 -26.63 -13.79
N GLY A 57 -10.49 -26.99 -12.50
CA GLY A 57 -10.74 -28.37 -12.09
C GLY A 57 -12.11 -28.91 -12.52
N LEU A 58 -13.14 -28.05 -12.53
CA LEU A 58 -14.46 -28.41 -13.06
C LEU A 58 -14.45 -28.60 -14.58
N ILE A 59 -13.71 -27.74 -15.31
CA ILE A 59 -13.63 -27.82 -16.79
C ILE A 59 -12.82 -29.06 -17.23
N THR A 60 -11.72 -29.37 -16.53
CA THR A 60 -10.89 -30.56 -16.83
C THR A 60 -11.50 -31.88 -16.33
N GLY A 61 -12.48 -31.79 -15.41
CA GLY A 61 -13.08 -32.96 -14.80
C GLY A 61 -12.31 -33.51 -13.59
N ASP A 62 -11.21 -32.86 -13.19
CA ASP A 62 -10.46 -33.22 -11.97
C ASP A 62 -11.23 -32.94 -10.69
N ILE A 63 -12.15 -31.95 -10.75
CA ILE A 63 -13.07 -31.59 -9.67
C ILE A 63 -14.50 -31.77 -10.18
N THR A 64 -15.33 -32.40 -9.38
CA THR A 64 -16.76 -32.58 -9.65
C THR A 64 -17.58 -31.72 -8.69
N THR A 65 -18.87 -31.53 -8.97
CA THR A 65 -19.76 -30.83 -8.04
C THR A 65 -19.83 -31.50 -6.66
N ALA A 66 -19.66 -32.83 -6.61
CA ALA A 66 -19.64 -33.58 -5.36
C ALA A 66 -18.35 -33.36 -4.55
N THR A 67 -17.21 -33.12 -5.21
CA THR A 67 -15.89 -32.94 -4.57
C THR A 67 -15.50 -31.48 -4.42
N LEU A 68 -16.29 -30.54 -4.94
CA LEU A 68 -16.00 -29.11 -4.96
C LEU A 68 -15.69 -28.55 -3.56
N GLY A 69 -16.51 -28.90 -2.56
CA GLY A 69 -16.31 -28.46 -1.18
C GLY A 69 -14.99 -28.94 -0.57
N ALA A 70 -14.67 -30.23 -0.80
CA ALA A 70 -13.43 -30.82 -0.33
C ALA A 70 -12.19 -30.19 -1.03
N ALA A 71 -12.28 -29.94 -2.34
CA ALA A 71 -11.24 -29.27 -3.11
C ALA A 71 -11.01 -27.83 -2.62
N ALA A 72 -12.08 -27.07 -2.38
CA ALA A 72 -12.00 -25.72 -1.83
C ALA A 72 -11.35 -25.71 -0.42
N GLN A 73 -11.75 -26.62 0.46
CA GLN A 73 -11.17 -26.74 1.79
C GLN A 73 -9.67 -27.13 1.71
N GLY A 74 -9.32 -28.07 0.84
CA GLY A 74 -7.92 -28.45 0.60
C GLY A 74 -7.07 -27.27 0.11
N ALA A 75 -7.60 -26.49 -0.82
CA ALA A 75 -6.93 -25.29 -1.32
C ALA A 75 -6.73 -24.23 -0.22
N LEU A 76 -7.77 -23.98 0.60
CA LEU A 76 -7.70 -23.01 1.72
C LEU A 76 -6.68 -23.39 2.80
N THR A 77 -6.37 -24.66 2.94
CA THR A 77 -5.33 -25.14 3.88
C THR A 77 -3.97 -25.32 3.23
N SER A 78 -3.83 -25.06 1.93
CA SER A 78 -2.60 -25.29 1.18
C SER A 78 -1.64 -24.09 1.18
N ALA A 79 -0.34 -24.36 1.14
CA ALA A 79 0.68 -23.32 1.07
C ALA A 79 0.64 -22.56 -0.25
N TRP A 80 0.35 -23.23 -1.38
CA TRP A 80 0.38 -22.59 -2.69
C TRP A 80 -0.59 -21.39 -2.81
N LEU A 81 -1.77 -21.48 -2.20
CA LEU A 81 -2.74 -20.39 -2.24
C LEU A 81 -2.25 -19.17 -1.46
N TRP A 82 -1.80 -19.40 -0.23
CA TRP A 82 -1.43 -18.31 0.68
C TRP A 82 -0.07 -17.69 0.38
N VAL A 83 0.91 -18.49 -0.07
CA VAL A 83 2.21 -17.96 -0.50
C VAL A 83 2.04 -17.07 -1.74
N THR A 84 1.27 -17.51 -2.75
CA THR A 84 0.98 -16.68 -3.93
C THR A 84 0.29 -15.38 -3.54
N THR A 85 -0.71 -15.45 -2.67
CA THR A 85 -1.45 -14.27 -2.17
C THR A 85 -0.55 -13.33 -1.37
N ALA A 86 0.32 -13.87 -0.52
CA ALA A 86 1.27 -13.09 0.26
C ALA A 86 2.28 -12.36 -0.64
N VAL A 87 2.82 -13.04 -1.65
CA VAL A 87 3.74 -12.44 -2.61
C VAL A 87 3.07 -11.31 -3.40
N PHE A 88 1.83 -11.52 -3.88
CA PHE A 88 1.05 -10.46 -4.50
C PHE A 88 0.91 -9.24 -3.56
N TYR A 89 0.49 -9.47 -2.29
CA TYR A 89 0.30 -8.39 -1.33
C TYR A 89 1.59 -7.64 -1.03
N ILE A 90 2.70 -8.35 -0.80
CA ILE A 90 4.01 -7.75 -0.54
C ILE A 90 4.47 -6.92 -1.74
N ALA A 91 4.34 -7.44 -2.97
CA ALA A 91 4.69 -6.72 -4.18
C ALA A 91 3.85 -5.43 -4.34
N LEU A 92 2.54 -5.51 -4.09
CA LEU A 92 1.65 -4.35 -4.09
C LEU A 92 2.03 -3.34 -2.99
N LEU A 93 2.36 -3.79 -1.77
CA LEU A 93 2.81 -2.92 -0.68
C LEU A 93 4.09 -2.18 -1.00
N ILE A 94 5.10 -2.88 -1.54
CA ILE A 94 6.35 -2.29 -1.98
C ILE A 94 6.07 -1.22 -3.03
N PHE A 95 5.23 -1.54 -4.02
CA PHE A 95 4.86 -0.59 -5.05
C PHE A 95 4.15 0.65 -4.47
N VAL A 96 3.16 0.47 -3.60
CA VAL A 96 2.44 1.57 -2.91
C VAL A 96 3.39 2.40 -2.04
N ALA A 97 4.35 1.77 -1.36
CA ALA A 97 5.34 2.48 -0.54
C ALA A 97 6.25 3.39 -1.37
N ILE A 98 6.65 2.93 -2.56
CA ILE A 98 7.47 3.69 -3.52
C ILE A 98 6.61 4.77 -4.20
N ALA A 99 5.45 4.38 -4.71
CA ALA A 99 4.55 5.24 -5.48
C ALA A 99 3.83 6.29 -4.61
N ASN A 100 3.68 6.06 -3.30
CA ASN A 100 3.03 6.88 -2.26
C ASN A 100 1.79 7.66 -2.73
N ARG A 101 1.92 8.77 -3.45
CA ARG A 101 0.86 9.62 -3.99
C ARG A 101 0.85 9.65 -5.52
N ALA A 102 1.23 8.54 -6.15
CA ALA A 102 1.32 8.43 -7.60
C ALA A 102 -0.06 8.55 -8.27
N ARG A 103 -0.04 9.02 -9.50
CA ARG A 103 -1.23 9.07 -10.38
C ARG A 103 -1.61 7.63 -10.79
N TRP A 104 -2.90 7.40 -11.06
CA TRP A 104 -3.42 6.09 -11.46
C TRP A 104 -2.64 5.42 -12.60
N GLY A 105 -2.18 6.19 -13.59
CA GLY A 105 -1.40 5.67 -14.71
C GLY A 105 -0.16 4.86 -14.30
N TYR A 106 0.46 5.18 -13.16
CA TYR A 106 1.57 4.37 -12.64
C TYR A 106 1.12 2.95 -12.26
N TYR A 107 -0.09 2.79 -11.73
CA TYR A 107 -0.65 1.49 -11.39
C TYR A 107 -0.95 0.65 -12.64
N VAL A 108 -1.31 1.29 -13.75
CA VAL A 108 -1.52 0.61 -15.04
C VAL A 108 -0.19 0.07 -15.59
N ILE A 109 0.86 0.91 -15.59
CA ILE A 109 2.16 0.56 -16.16
C ILE A 109 2.89 -0.44 -15.25
N PHE A 110 3.05 -0.10 -13.97
CA PHE A 110 3.82 -0.91 -13.03
C PHE A 110 3.03 -2.06 -12.42
N GLY A 111 1.70 -2.13 -12.64
CA GLY A 111 0.89 -3.30 -12.33
C GLY A 111 1.38 -4.57 -13.04
N LEU A 112 2.07 -4.42 -14.17
CA LEU A 112 2.75 -5.51 -14.85
C LEU A 112 3.80 -6.19 -13.95
N LEU A 113 4.57 -5.40 -13.20
CA LEU A 113 5.60 -5.93 -12.27
C LEU A 113 4.95 -6.67 -11.09
N VAL A 114 3.83 -6.17 -10.58
CA VAL A 114 3.08 -6.85 -9.51
C VAL A 114 2.47 -8.16 -10.03
N GLY A 115 1.96 -8.16 -11.26
CA GLY A 115 1.49 -9.37 -11.94
C GLY A 115 2.62 -10.40 -12.11
N LEU A 116 3.80 -9.94 -12.55
CA LEU A 116 4.97 -10.82 -12.70
C LEU A 116 5.44 -11.37 -11.34
N ALA A 117 5.41 -10.56 -10.28
CA ALA A 117 5.67 -11.03 -8.94
C ALA A 117 4.64 -12.09 -8.49
N SER A 118 3.36 -11.91 -8.82
CA SER A 118 2.30 -12.88 -8.52
C SER A 118 2.49 -14.21 -9.25
N TYR A 119 2.94 -14.16 -10.51
CA TYR A 119 3.36 -15.34 -11.26
C TYR A 119 4.52 -16.06 -10.56
N GLY A 120 5.56 -15.33 -10.17
CA GLY A 120 6.67 -15.88 -9.37
C GLY A 120 6.20 -16.43 -8.01
N GLY A 121 5.18 -15.77 -7.42
CA GLY A 121 4.51 -16.22 -6.20
C GLY A 121 3.81 -17.57 -6.38
N HIS A 122 3.21 -17.83 -7.56
CA HIS A 122 2.66 -19.16 -7.87
C HIS A 122 3.75 -20.22 -7.87
N LEU A 123 4.87 -20.00 -8.58
CA LEU A 123 6.00 -20.93 -8.61
C LEU A 123 6.55 -21.18 -7.20
N LEU A 124 6.73 -20.14 -6.42
CA LEU A 124 7.18 -20.23 -5.04
C LEU A 124 6.17 -21.02 -4.18
N GLY A 125 4.88 -20.77 -4.35
CA GLY A 125 3.81 -21.48 -3.64
C GLY A 125 3.83 -22.99 -3.90
N GLN A 126 4.12 -23.41 -5.13
CA GLN A 126 4.27 -24.82 -5.48
C GLN A 126 5.50 -25.45 -4.79
N LEU A 127 6.60 -24.71 -4.69
CA LEU A 127 7.78 -25.17 -3.94
C LEU A 127 7.46 -25.31 -2.44
N PHE A 128 6.69 -24.40 -1.86
CA PHE A 128 6.28 -24.49 -0.46
C PHE A 128 5.24 -25.57 -0.19
N GLN A 129 4.49 -25.98 -1.20
CA GLN A 129 3.56 -27.11 -1.11
C GLN A 129 4.31 -28.45 -1.08
N ALA A 130 5.40 -28.55 -1.84
CA ALA A 130 6.34 -29.66 -1.72
C ALA A 130 7.25 -29.45 -0.48
N PRO A 131 7.73 -30.50 0.18
CA PRO A 131 8.70 -30.36 1.26
C PRO A 131 10.05 -29.90 0.69
N PHE A 132 10.15 -28.62 0.31
CA PHE A 132 11.31 -28.04 -0.41
C PHE A 132 12.65 -28.27 0.29
N TRP A 133 12.63 -28.42 1.61
CA TRP A 133 13.83 -28.73 2.41
C TRP A 133 14.33 -30.16 2.20
N SER A 134 13.55 -31.06 1.61
CA SER A 134 13.92 -32.43 1.26
C SER A 134 14.14 -32.64 -0.25
N LEU A 135 13.84 -31.63 -1.07
CA LEU A 135 14.06 -31.67 -2.51
C LEU A 135 15.53 -31.48 -2.85
N THR A 136 16.04 -32.27 -3.79
CA THR A 136 17.31 -31.97 -4.45
C THR A 136 17.15 -30.76 -5.38
N ALA A 137 18.26 -30.11 -5.73
CA ALA A 137 18.21 -28.96 -6.65
C ALA A 137 17.58 -29.34 -8.00
N SER A 138 17.87 -30.53 -8.53
CA SER A 138 17.29 -31.03 -9.78
C SER A 138 15.77 -31.27 -9.69
N GLN A 139 15.28 -31.79 -8.57
CA GLN A 139 13.85 -31.99 -8.33
C GLN A 139 13.11 -30.65 -8.22
N GLY A 140 13.72 -29.66 -7.54
CA GLY A 140 13.18 -28.32 -7.45
C GLY A 140 13.07 -27.63 -8.81
N VAL A 141 14.11 -27.74 -9.64
CA VAL A 141 14.11 -27.21 -11.02
C VAL A 141 13.04 -27.89 -11.86
N ALA A 142 12.96 -29.22 -11.85
CA ALA A 142 11.93 -29.95 -12.60
C ALA A 142 10.50 -29.58 -12.18
N LEU A 143 10.26 -29.39 -10.87
CA LEU A 143 8.98 -28.90 -10.36
C LEU A 143 8.67 -27.50 -10.90
N MET A 144 9.61 -26.57 -10.85
CA MET A 144 9.42 -25.21 -11.36
C MET A 144 9.17 -25.22 -12.87
N GLU A 145 9.94 -25.98 -13.65
CA GLU A 145 9.76 -26.10 -15.10
C GLU A 145 8.36 -26.59 -15.47
N SER A 146 7.81 -27.56 -14.73
CA SER A 146 6.45 -28.03 -14.95
C SER A 146 5.38 -26.98 -14.68
N GLN A 147 5.65 -26.01 -13.79
CA GLN A 147 4.73 -24.95 -13.39
C GLN A 147 4.88 -23.66 -14.20
N LEU A 148 5.97 -23.48 -14.96
CA LEU A 148 6.18 -22.28 -15.78
C LEU A 148 5.05 -22.05 -16.79
N VAL A 149 4.53 -23.11 -17.39
CA VAL A 149 3.44 -23.02 -18.38
C VAL A 149 2.07 -23.43 -17.80
N ALA A 150 1.97 -23.60 -16.50
CA ALA A 150 0.73 -23.96 -15.86
C ALA A 150 -0.33 -22.86 -16.04
N PRO A 151 -1.56 -23.18 -16.48
CA PRO A 151 -2.62 -22.15 -16.67
C PRO A 151 -2.83 -21.28 -15.42
N LEU A 152 -2.73 -21.87 -14.25
CA LEU A 152 -2.93 -21.18 -12.97
C LEU A 152 -1.80 -20.17 -12.69
N ALA A 153 -0.59 -20.36 -13.21
CA ALA A 153 0.49 -19.37 -13.13
C ALA A 153 0.17 -18.11 -13.93
N PHE A 154 -0.35 -18.27 -15.14
CA PHE A 154 -0.81 -17.14 -15.96
C PHE A 154 -2.01 -16.43 -15.34
N VAL A 155 -2.91 -17.16 -14.73
CA VAL A 155 -4.04 -16.59 -13.98
C VAL A 155 -3.55 -15.75 -12.80
N ALA A 156 -2.55 -16.21 -12.04
CA ALA A 156 -1.96 -15.41 -10.96
C ALA A 156 -1.38 -14.09 -11.47
N PHE A 157 -0.70 -14.13 -12.63
CA PHE A 157 -0.21 -12.92 -13.31
C PHE A 157 -1.34 -11.97 -13.68
N VAL A 158 -2.38 -12.46 -14.37
CA VAL A 158 -3.49 -11.63 -14.85
C VAL A 158 -4.26 -11.02 -13.68
N ILE A 159 -4.65 -11.84 -12.68
CA ILE A 159 -5.36 -11.35 -11.50
C ILE A 159 -4.51 -10.33 -10.75
N GLY A 160 -3.22 -10.59 -10.54
CA GLY A 160 -2.31 -9.68 -9.84
C GLY A 160 -2.20 -8.32 -10.54
N ARG A 161 -2.08 -8.33 -11.88
CA ARG A 161 -2.06 -7.13 -12.69
C ARG A 161 -3.38 -6.36 -12.61
N GLU A 162 -4.50 -7.04 -12.87
CA GLU A 162 -5.82 -6.41 -12.91
C GLU A 162 -6.22 -5.81 -11.55
N LEU A 163 -6.03 -6.56 -10.47
CA LEU A 163 -6.31 -6.04 -9.12
C LEU A 163 -5.43 -4.85 -8.76
N THR A 164 -4.17 -4.84 -9.20
CA THR A 164 -3.30 -3.68 -9.01
C THR A 164 -3.85 -2.44 -9.73
N ILE A 165 -4.42 -2.58 -10.92
CA ILE A 165 -5.03 -1.47 -11.67
C ILE A 165 -6.30 -0.97 -10.97
N TRP A 166 -7.22 -1.87 -10.60
CA TRP A 166 -8.49 -1.52 -9.97
C TRP A 166 -8.33 -0.91 -8.58
N PHE A 167 -7.62 -1.60 -7.70
CA PHE A 167 -7.37 -1.10 -6.35
C PHE A 167 -6.39 0.08 -6.35
N GLY A 168 -5.48 0.12 -7.33
CA GLY A 168 -4.59 1.26 -7.58
C GLY A 168 -5.33 2.54 -7.93
N ALA A 169 -6.45 2.47 -8.66
CA ALA A 169 -7.33 3.62 -8.91
C ALA A 169 -7.87 4.18 -7.58
N TRP A 170 -8.29 3.30 -6.69
CA TRP A 170 -8.80 3.69 -5.37
C TRP A 170 -7.70 4.29 -4.49
N ILE A 171 -6.51 3.68 -4.44
CA ILE A 171 -5.33 4.20 -3.73
C ILE A 171 -4.94 5.57 -4.28
N ALA A 172 -4.93 5.75 -5.61
CA ALA A 172 -4.61 7.02 -6.26
C ALA A 172 -5.62 8.14 -5.94
N MET A 173 -6.92 7.82 -5.81
CA MET A 173 -7.92 8.79 -5.38
C MET A 173 -7.64 9.31 -3.97
N HIS A 174 -7.31 8.44 -3.03
CA HIS A 174 -6.92 8.85 -1.67
C HIS A 174 -5.62 9.65 -1.65
N GLY A 175 -4.66 9.27 -2.48
CA GLY A 175 -3.40 9.99 -2.65
C GLY A 175 -3.60 11.42 -3.16
N ARG A 176 -4.52 11.65 -4.09
CA ARG A 176 -4.88 13.00 -4.57
C ARG A 176 -5.46 13.84 -3.46
N ARG A 177 -6.44 13.32 -2.71
CA ARG A 177 -7.03 14.03 -1.55
C ARG A 177 -5.98 14.42 -0.51
N ALA A 178 -5.04 13.51 -0.21
CA ALA A 178 -3.95 13.83 0.71
C ALA A 178 -3.04 14.93 0.17
N THR A 179 -2.79 14.97 -1.14
CA THR A 179 -1.99 16.03 -1.79
C THR A 179 -2.69 17.37 -1.76
N GLU A 180 -3.99 17.42 -2.06
CA GLU A 180 -4.83 18.63 -1.99
C GLU A 180 -4.85 19.19 -0.57
N TYR A 181 -5.12 18.36 0.43
CA TYR A 181 -5.10 18.75 1.84
C TYR A 181 -3.74 19.34 2.26
N ASN A 182 -2.64 18.69 1.88
CA ASN A 182 -1.30 19.18 2.22
C ASN A 182 -1.01 20.54 1.56
N ARG A 183 -1.48 20.75 0.33
CA ARG A 183 -1.32 22.02 -0.39
C ARG A 183 -2.14 23.13 0.29
N GLU A 184 -3.40 22.86 0.65
CA GLU A 184 -4.25 23.84 1.35
C GLU A 184 -3.65 24.21 2.71
N ALA A 185 -3.21 23.21 3.50
CA ALA A 185 -2.58 23.45 4.78
C ALA A 185 -1.29 24.28 4.68
N LEU A 186 -0.51 24.08 3.60
CA LEU A 186 0.69 24.86 3.35
C LEU A 186 0.34 26.34 3.00
N LEU A 187 -0.63 26.55 2.12
CA LEU A 187 -1.10 27.89 1.76
C LEU A 187 -1.68 28.65 2.96
N GLU A 188 -2.41 27.97 3.83
CA GLU A 188 -2.93 28.57 5.06
C GLU A 188 -1.80 28.95 6.02
N TYR A 189 -0.80 28.10 6.16
CA TYR A 189 0.39 28.38 6.95
C TYR A 189 1.17 29.60 6.40
N GLU A 190 1.38 29.68 5.11
CA GLU A 190 2.02 30.83 4.45
C GLU A 190 1.25 32.13 4.69
N ARG A 191 -0.09 32.11 4.54
CA ARG A 191 -0.94 33.28 4.86
C ARG A 191 -0.84 33.70 6.31
N THR A 192 -0.76 32.76 7.24
CA THR A 192 -0.61 33.04 8.68
C THR A 192 0.74 33.70 8.97
N LEU A 193 1.80 33.26 8.29
CA LEU A 193 3.12 33.90 8.39
C LEU A 193 3.12 35.31 7.83
N GLU A 194 2.48 35.54 6.69
CA GLU A 194 2.39 36.88 6.05
C GLU A 194 1.55 37.85 6.87
N ALA A 195 0.47 37.38 7.50
CA ALA A 195 -0.38 38.19 8.36
C ALA A 195 0.33 38.67 9.64
N GLY A 196 1.41 37.99 10.02
CA GLY A 196 2.19 38.29 11.21
C GLY A 196 1.43 37.99 12.53
N PRO A 197 2.07 38.25 13.67
CA PRO A 197 1.49 37.95 14.96
C PRO A 197 0.32 38.87 15.30
N THR A 198 -0.85 38.30 15.58
CA THR A 198 -2.00 39.04 16.11
C THR A 198 -1.77 39.31 17.60
N LEU A 199 -1.52 40.57 17.94
CA LEU A 199 -1.44 40.98 19.35
C LEU A 199 -2.89 40.95 19.96
N THR A 200 -3.19 39.92 20.71
CA THR A 200 -4.41 39.89 21.53
C THR A 200 -4.18 40.87 22.69
N ARG A 201 -4.85 42.04 22.68
CA ARG A 201 -4.93 42.89 23.88
C ARG A 201 -5.75 42.11 24.91
N VAL A 202 -5.10 41.72 26.00
CA VAL A 202 -5.76 41.29 27.23
C VAL A 202 -6.25 42.51 28.00
#